data_dae391aa883a7ab528de664d799bf0ee
#
_entry.id   dae391aa883a7ab528de664d799bf0ee
#
_cell.length_a   1.000
_cell.length_b   1.000
_cell.length_c   1.000
_cell.angle_alpha   90.00
_cell.angle_beta   90.00
_cell.angle_gamma   90.00
#
_symmetry.space_group_name_H-M   'P 1'
#
loop_
_entity.id
_entity.type
_entity.pdbx_description
1 polymer ?
#
loop_
_entity_poly.entity_id
_entity_poly.type
_entity_poly.pdbx_seq_one_letter_code
_entity_poly.pdbx_strand_id
1 'polypeptide(L)'
;MPLDPQAEAFLAREAALNLPDISEIGIAARYGGHAEVDVAGPVGDGAAIAHRFITTPTADLPVRIYTPKKSGPYSGFVYFHGGGWVLNHTDRYEAQLVDIAEKTNSVVLSINYQKSPEHKFPIPHDDCYAALKWMIENAAELNIDKNKIGVGGDSAGGNLAAGISLRARDEKVPLAYQLLIYPATKLDFDTDSYLNNADGYGLRRKGMMWFWDQYLNAGDKKNPYAVPDTAPDHKGLAPAIIPTAEYDVLRDDGISYAAR
;
A
#
# COMPACT_ATOMS: atom_id res chain seq x y z
N MET A 1 21.15 -6.79 -13.84
CA MET A 1 21.51 -5.62 -14.70
C MET A 1 22.23 -4.58 -13.84
N PRO A 2 22.95 -3.57 -14.42
CA PRO A 2 23.42 -2.46 -13.62
C PRO A 2 22.23 -1.68 -13.05
N LEU A 3 22.43 -1.02 -11.91
CA LEU A 3 21.42 -0.15 -11.31
C LEU A 3 21.10 1.03 -12.26
N ASP A 4 19.85 1.41 -12.34
CA ASP A 4 19.43 2.59 -13.11
C ASP A 4 20.13 3.85 -12.56
N PRO A 5 20.68 4.75 -13.41
CA PRO A 5 21.39 5.93 -12.94
C PRO A 5 20.57 6.86 -12.04
N GLN A 6 19.24 6.94 -12.22
CA GLN A 6 18.37 7.72 -11.34
C GLN A 6 18.23 7.07 -9.97
N ALA A 7 18.12 5.72 -9.95
CA ALA A 7 18.06 4.96 -8.69
C ALA A 7 19.42 5.06 -7.96
N GLU A 8 20.56 4.99 -8.66
CA GLU A 8 21.88 5.16 -8.07
C GLU A 8 22.02 6.55 -7.44
N ALA A 9 21.61 7.60 -8.14
CA ALA A 9 21.65 8.96 -7.62
C ALA A 9 20.73 9.16 -6.42
N PHE A 10 19.56 8.51 -6.40
CA PHE A 10 18.67 8.52 -5.25
C PHE A 10 19.30 7.84 -4.04
N LEU A 11 19.83 6.62 -4.21
CA LEU A 11 20.48 5.87 -3.13
C LEU A 11 21.71 6.59 -2.58
N ALA A 12 22.48 7.27 -3.43
CA ALA A 12 23.62 8.10 -2.98
C ALA A 12 23.16 9.26 -2.08
N ARG A 13 22.03 9.90 -2.40
CA ARG A 13 21.44 10.95 -1.55
C ARG A 13 20.94 10.40 -0.23
N GLU A 14 20.23 9.27 -0.25
CA GLU A 14 19.78 8.58 0.96
C GLU A 14 20.96 8.21 1.87
N ALA A 15 22.02 7.61 1.29
CA ALA A 15 23.22 7.25 2.02
C ALA A 15 23.94 8.46 2.66
N ALA A 16 23.95 9.61 1.98
CA ALA A 16 24.56 10.84 2.48
C ALA A 16 23.85 11.42 3.72
N LEU A 17 22.58 11.08 3.94
CA LEU A 17 21.83 11.47 5.14
C LEU A 17 22.31 10.71 6.39
N ASN A 18 23.01 9.59 6.21
CA ASN A 18 23.55 8.74 7.28
C ASN A 18 22.55 8.45 8.41
N LEU A 19 21.29 8.18 8.01
CA LEU A 19 20.23 7.92 8.97
C LEU A 19 20.35 6.48 9.51
N PRO A 20 20.08 6.28 10.82
CA PRO A 20 20.03 4.95 11.38
C PRO A 20 18.86 4.15 10.76
N ASP A 21 18.98 2.82 10.80
CA ASP A 21 17.91 1.94 10.32
C ASP A 21 16.63 2.11 11.14
N ILE A 22 15.48 1.88 10.49
CA ILE A 22 14.17 1.98 11.15
C ILE A 22 14.07 1.07 12.38
N SER A 23 14.72 -0.08 12.38
CA SER A 23 14.76 -0.98 13.54
C SER A 23 15.52 -0.42 14.74
N GLU A 24 16.32 0.63 14.56
CA GLU A 24 17.07 1.31 15.60
C GLU A 24 16.31 2.53 16.15
N ILE A 25 15.74 3.35 15.24
CA ILE A 25 14.99 4.56 15.65
C ILE A 25 13.52 4.27 15.97
N GLY A 26 12.98 3.17 15.49
CA GLY A 26 11.61 2.75 15.76
C GLY A 26 10.57 3.78 15.32
N ILE A 27 9.47 3.88 16.10
CA ILE A 27 8.37 4.80 15.80
C ILE A 27 8.77 6.28 15.84
N ALA A 28 9.92 6.63 16.40
CA ALA A 28 10.43 8.01 16.38
C ALA A 28 10.64 8.54 14.95
N ALA A 29 10.80 7.64 13.97
CA ALA A 29 10.83 7.99 12.56
C ALA A 29 9.60 8.79 12.08
N ARG A 30 8.44 8.63 12.72
CA ARG A 30 7.24 9.41 12.41
C ARG A 30 7.37 10.90 12.72
N TYR A 31 8.25 11.27 13.64
CA TYR A 31 8.34 12.61 14.19
C TYR A 31 9.53 13.41 13.67
N GLY A 32 10.07 13.05 12.51
CA GLY A 32 11.05 13.87 11.82
C GLY A 32 12.48 13.32 11.79
N GLY A 33 12.66 12.03 12.06
CA GLY A 33 13.94 11.34 11.89
C GLY A 33 14.33 11.06 10.43
N HIS A 34 13.42 11.28 9.47
CA HIS A 34 13.67 11.11 8.06
C HIS A 34 13.67 12.47 7.35
N ALA A 35 14.84 12.87 6.88
CA ALA A 35 14.90 13.82 5.79
C ALA A 35 14.50 13.08 4.52
N GLU A 36 13.24 13.20 4.14
CA GLU A 36 12.72 12.51 2.97
C GLU A 36 13.12 13.23 1.71
N VAL A 37 13.72 12.49 0.80
CA VAL A 37 13.95 12.98 -0.54
C VAL A 37 12.59 12.98 -1.24
N ASP A 38 12.05 14.17 -1.47
CA ASP A 38 10.83 14.30 -2.27
C ASP A 38 11.14 13.94 -3.73
N VAL A 39 10.65 12.79 -4.15
CA VAL A 39 10.79 12.29 -5.52
C VAL A 39 9.48 12.38 -6.30
N ALA A 40 8.38 12.75 -5.63
CA ALA A 40 7.06 12.80 -6.24
C ALA A 40 6.87 14.04 -7.12
N GLY A 41 7.65 15.08 -6.87
CA GLY A 41 7.45 16.36 -7.53
C GLY A 41 6.20 17.12 -7.08
N PRO A 42 5.85 18.22 -7.74
CA PRO A 42 4.68 19.01 -7.38
C PRO A 42 3.37 18.29 -7.67
N VAL A 43 2.38 18.55 -6.85
CA VAL A 43 1.01 18.06 -7.09
C VAL A 43 0.45 18.69 -8.35
N GLY A 44 0.03 17.86 -9.31
CA GLY A 44 -0.63 18.29 -10.54
C GLY A 44 -2.05 18.82 -10.28
N ASP A 45 -2.65 19.40 -11.30
CA ASP A 45 -4.01 19.92 -11.23
C ASP A 45 -5.05 19.03 -11.95
N GLY A 46 -4.67 17.80 -12.34
CA GLY A 46 -5.49 16.86 -13.14
C GLY A 46 -6.72 16.31 -12.44
N ALA A 47 -6.80 16.42 -11.11
CA ALA A 47 -7.95 15.99 -10.32
C ALA A 47 -8.36 17.04 -9.28
N ALA A 48 -9.65 17.06 -8.94
CA ALA A 48 -10.15 17.77 -7.77
C ALA A 48 -9.94 16.93 -6.51
N ILE A 49 -9.50 17.54 -5.43
CA ILE A 49 -9.21 16.87 -4.16
C ILE A 49 -10.27 17.25 -3.14
N ALA A 50 -10.95 16.26 -2.56
CA ALA A 50 -11.88 16.46 -1.46
C ALA A 50 -11.38 15.73 -0.21
N HIS A 51 -11.54 16.37 0.95
CA HIS A 51 -11.21 15.80 2.25
C HIS A 51 -12.50 15.39 2.96
N ARG A 52 -12.57 14.15 3.43
CA ARG A 52 -13.73 13.64 4.17
C ARG A 52 -13.27 12.80 5.34
N PHE A 53 -14.21 12.44 6.21
CA PHE A 53 -14.06 11.40 7.22
C PHE A 53 -14.99 10.25 6.86
N ILE A 54 -14.53 9.03 7.10
CA ILE A 54 -15.34 7.81 7.02
C ILE A 54 -15.31 7.10 8.37
N THR A 55 -16.45 6.53 8.76
CA THR A 55 -16.54 5.73 9.97
C THR A 55 -16.01 4.34 9.69
N THR A 56 -15.05 3.89 10.50
CA THR A 56 -14.54 2.52 10.55
C THR A 56 -14.99 1.83 11.83
N PRO A 57 -14.74 0.54 12.04
CA PRO A 57 -15.18 -0.15 13.27
C PRO A 57 -14.66 0.46 14.56
N THR A 58 -13.53 1.17 14.52
CA THR A 58 -12.85 1.67 15.73
C THR A 58 -12.63 3.18 15.77
N ALA A 59 -12.80 3.89 14.65
CA ALA A 59 -12.55 5.33 14.56
C ALA A 59 -13.24 5.98 13.36
N ASP A 60 -13.39 7.30 13.38
CA ASP A 60 -13.61 8.10 12.18
C ASP A 60 -12.27 8.51 11.60
N LEU A 61 -11.98 8.11 10.36
CA LEU A 61 -10.68 8.29 9.74
C LEU A 61 -10.72 9.24 8.55
N PRO A 62 -9.70 10.10 8.42
CA PRO A 62 -9.61 11.01 7.28
C PRO A 62 -9.31 10.23 6.00
N VAL A 63 -10.03 10.62 4.94
CA VAL A 63 -9.79 10.15 3.58
C VAL A 63 -9.63 11.33 2.64
N ARG A 64 -8.90 11.09 1.55
CA ARG A 64 -8.83 12.00 0.40
C ARG A 64 -9.46 11.33 -0.80
N ILE A 65 -10.27 12.09 -1.52
CA ILE A 65 -10.95 11.66 -2.74
C ILE A 65 -10.45 12.54 -3.88
N TYR A 66 -9.84 11.89 -4.87
CA TYR A 66 -9.31 12.51 -6.06
C TYR A 66 -10.27 12.22 -7.21
N THR A 67 -10.95 13.25 -7.70
CA THR A 67 -11.90 13.13 -8.82
C THR A 67 -11.28 13.73 -10.07
N PRO A 68 -11.10 12.97 -11.17
CA PRO A 68 -10.51 13.48 -12.40
C PRO A 68 -11.38 14.58 -13.01
N LYS A 69 -10.76 15.51 -13.75
CA LYS A 69 -11.46 16.61 -14.43
C LYS A 69 -12.27 16.16 -15.65
N LYS A 70 -11.95 14.98 -16.23
CA LYS A 70 -12.71 14.37 -17.33
C LYS A 70 -14.08 13.92 -16.83
N SER A 71 -15.07 13.84 -17.72
CA SER A 71 -16.40 13.36 -17.36
C SER A 71 -16.42 11.84 -17.10
N GLY A 72 -17.28 11.41 -16.15
CA GLY A 72 -17.57 10.01 -15.88
C GLY A 72 -18.53 9.35 -16.89
N PRO A 73 -19.03 8.13 -16.62
CA PRO A 73 -18.83 7.43 -15.36
C PRO A 73 -17.38 6.96 -15.16
N TYR A 74 -16.91 7.03 -13.92
CA TYR A 74 -15.54 6.72 -13.54
C TYR A 74 -15.37 5.25 -13.14
N SER A 75 -14.15 4.73 -13.20
CA SER A 75 -13.76 3.61 -12.34
C SER A 75 -13.46 4.10 -10.92
N GLY A 76 -13.54 3.19 -9.95
CA GLY A 76 -13.18 3.46 -8.56
C GLY A 76 -11.85 2.79 -8.22
N PHE A 77 -11.01 3.48 -7.46
CA PHE A 77 -9.75 2.94 -6.98
C PHE A 77 -9.52 3.30 -5.51
N VAL A 78 -9.53 2.30 -4.63
CA VAL A 78 -9.19 2.50 -3.22
C VAL A 78 -7.70 2.23 -3.02
N TYR A 79 -6.96 3.24 -2.60
CA TYR A 79 -5.52 3.17 -2.45
C TYR A 79 -5.09 3.17 -0.99
N PHE A 80 -4.24 2.22 -0.63
CA PHE A 80 -3.63 2.08 0.68
C PHE A 80 -2.15 2.40 0.59
N HIS A 81 -1.71 3.40 1.35
CA HIS A 81 -0.33 3.85 1.31
C HIS A 81 0.63 2.86 1.98
N GLY A 82 1.88 2.83 1.52
CA GLY A 82 2.97 2.10 2.14
C GLY A 82 3.51 2.74 3.43
N GLY A 83 4.63 2.23 3.89
CA GLY A 83 5.30 2.69 5.12
C GLY A 83 5.30 1.65 6.23
N GLY A 84 5.32 0.34 5.87
CA GLY A 84 5.45 -0.75 6.84
C GLY A 84 4.33 -0.80 7.88
N TRP A 85 3.11 -0.36 7.55
CA TRP A 85 1.96 -0.22 8.46
C TRP A 85 2.20 0.76 9.63
N VAL A 86 3.38 1.36 9.73
CA VAL A 86 3.85 2.20 10.84
C VAL A 86 3.99 3.65 10.41
N LEU A 87 4.54 3.89 9.25
CA LEU A 87 4.93 5.22 8.76
C LEU A 87 3.90 5.78 7.77
N ASN A 88 4.16 6.98 7.31
CA ASN A 88 3.47 7.70 6.25
C ASN A 88 2.01 8.11 6.56
N HIS A 89 1.47 8.87 5.66
CA HIS A 89 0.10 9.36 5.64
C HIS A 89 -0.29 9.77 4.21
N THR A 90 -1.57 10.01 3.97
CA THR A 90 -2.13 10.27 2.64
C THR A 90 -1.48 11.44 1.89
N ASP A 91 -1.00 12.46 2.59
CA ASP A 91 -0.42 13.68 2.01
C ASP A 91 0.81 13.40 1.14
N ARG A 92 1.57 12.39 1.51
CA ARG A 92 2.80 12.01 0.78
C ARG A 92 2.55 11.42 -0.60
N TYR A 93 1.35 10.97 -0.84
CA TYR A 93 0.96 10.29 -2.08
C TYR A 93 0.14 11.17 -3.00
N GLU A 94 -0.07 12.44 -2.63
CA GLU A 94 -1.00 13.35 -3.32
C GLU A 94 -0.65 13.54 -4.79
N ALA A 95 0.63 13.79 -5.12
CA ALA A 95 1.06 13.97 -6.50
C ALA A 95 0.81 12.72 -7.35
N GLN A 96 1.19 11.54 -6.84
CA GLN A 96 0.99 10.27 -7.55
C GLN A 96 -0.51 9.94 -7.72
N LEU A 97 -1.33 10.22 -6.71
CA LEU A 97 -2.75 9.87 -6.74
C LEU A 97 -3.56 10.81 -7.62
N VAL A 98 -3.17 12.09 -7.73
CA VAL A 98 -3.69 13.02 -8.74
C VAL A 98 -3.37 12.50 -10.15
N ASP A 99 -2.13 12.09 -10.40
CA ASP A 99 -1.68 11.53 -11.68
C ASP A 99 -2.44 10.24 -12.03
N ILE A 100 -2.62 9.34 -11.07
CA ILE A 100 -3.39 8.11 -11.27
C ILE A 100 -4.84 8.45 -11.62
N ALA A 101 -5.49 9.33 -10.85
CA ALA A 101 -6.87 9.72 -11.10
C ALA A 101 -7.05 10.29 -12.51
N GLU A 102 -6.17 11.23 -12.91
CA GLU A 102 -6.21 11.86 -14.23
C GLU A 102 -5.99 10.87 -15.37
N LYS A 103 -4.88 10.08 -15.29
CA LYS A 103 -4.44 9.21 -16.38
C LYS A 103 -5.35 8.01 -16.59
N THR A 104 -5.95 7.50 -15.51
CA THR A 104 -6.83 6.31 -15.56
C THR A 104 -8.32 6.68 -15.64
N ASN A 105 -8.67 7.96 -15.50
CA ASN A 105 -10.06 8.42 -15.36
C ASN A 105 -10.80 7.71 -14.22
N SER A 106 -10.14 7.56 -13.08
CA SER A 106 -10.67 6.90 -11.90
C SER A 106 -10.87 7.88 -10.75
N VAL A 107 -11.97 7.74 -10.01
CA VAL A 107 -12.05 8.35 -8.68
C VAL A 107 -11.17 7.53 -7.74
N VAL A 108 -10.15 8.16 -7.17
CA VAL A 108 -9.25 7.51 -6.22
C VAL A 108 -9.62 7.92 -4.80
N LEU A 109 -9.75 6.96 -3.89
CA LEU A 109 -9.92 7.18 -2.47
C LEU A 109 -8.70 6.67 -1.73
N SER A 110 -8.02 7.54 -0.98
CA SER A 110 -6.90 7.19 -0.12
C SER A 110 -7.28 7.37 1.34
N ILE A 111 -7.07 6.35 2.17
CA ILE A 111 -7.37 6.38 3.59
C ILE A 111 -6.10 6.51 4.43
N ASN A 112 -6.16 7.34 5.47
CA ASN A 112 -5.13 7.39 6.49
C ASN A 112 -5.47 6.40 7.62
N TYR A 113 -5.28 5.10 7.34
CA TYR A 113 -5.60 4.01 8.26
C TYR A 113 -4.81 4.11 9.58
N GLN A 114 -5.35 3.55 10.66
CA GLN A 114 -4.71 3.48 11.97
C GLN A 114 -3.43 2.65 11.89
N LYS A 115 -2.36 3.10 12.54
CA LYS A 115 -1.00 2.57 12.36
C LYS A 115 -0.53 1.73 13.53
N SER A 116 0.29 0.75 13.20
CA SER A 116 1.03 -0.05 14.16
C SER A 116 2.22 0.76 14.74
N PRO A 117 2.66 0.46 15.96
CA PRO A 117 2.25 -0.65 16.83
C PRO A 117 1.02 -0.33 17.68
N GLU A 118 0.50 0.91 17.68
CA GLU A 118 -0.65 1.30 18.49
C GLU A 118 -1.91 0.51 18.08
N HIS A 119 -2.03 0.25 16.78
CA HIS A 119 -3.12 -0.50 16.19
C HIS A 119 -2.55 -1.60 15.28
N LYS A 120 -2.33 -2.78 15.89
CA LYS A 120 -1.88 -3.97 15.16
C LYS A 120 -3.02 -4.58 14.33
N PHE A 121 -2.68 -5.53 13.46
CA PHE A 121 -3.69 -6.35 12.79
C PHE A 121 -4.74 -6.88 13.82
N PRO A 122 -6.06 -6.85 13.52
CA PRO A 122 -6.64 -6.55 12.20
C PRO A 122 -7.00 -5.07 11.96
N ILE A 123 -6.74 -4.13 12.88
CA ILE A 123 -7.28 -2.76 12.82
C ILE A 123 -6.94 -2.04 11.52
N PRO A 124 -5.67 -1.93 11.05
CA PRO A 124 -5.37 -1.28 9.77
C PRO A 124 -6.08 -1.92 8.58
N HIS A 125 -6.21 -3.26 8.60
CA HIS A 125 -6.91 -4.02 7.57
C HIS A 125 -8.42 -3.73 7.57
N ASP A 126 -9.05 -3.68 8.77
CA ASP A 126 -10.48 -3.38 8.91
C ASP A 126 -10.81 -1.95 8.47
N ASP A 127 -9.94 -0.99 8.77
CA ASP A 127 -10.05 0.40 8.29
C ASP A 127 -10.05 0.46 6.76
N CYS A 128 -9.09 -0.19 6.13
CA CYS A 128 -8.96 -0.24 4.69
C CYS A 128 -10.14 -0.97 4.03
N TYR A 129 -10.64 -2.03 4.66
CA TYR A 129 -11.85 -2.73 4.19
C TYR A 129 -13.10 -1.86 4.32
N ALA A 130 -13.22 -1.07 5.39
CA ALA A 130 -14.29 -0.10 5.54
C ALA A 130 -14.25 0.97 4.44
N ALA A 131 -13.05 1.43 4.04
CA ALA A 131 -12.88 2.36 2.92
C ALA A 131 -13.38 1.78 1.59
N LEU A 132 -13.11 0.51 1.31
CA LEU A 132 -13.64 -0.19 0.14
C LEU A 132 -15.17 -0.23 0.17
N LYS A 133 -15.77 -0.63 1.28
CA LYS A 133 -17.23 -0.69 1.42
C LYS A 133 -17.86 0.69 1.26
N TRP A 134 -17.26 1.71 1.86
CA TRP A 134 -17.70 3.09 1.73
C TRP A 134 -17.71 3.55 0.26
N MET A 135 -16.65 3.27 -0.51
CA MET A 135 -16.61 3.61 -1.94
C MET A 135 -17.73 2.91 -2.72
N ILE A 136 -17.99 1.63 -2.45
CA ILE A 136 -19.05 0.87 -3.11
C ILE A 136 -20.43 1.45 -2.79
N GLU A 137 -20.68 1.80 -1.54
CA GLU A 137 -21.94 2.39 -1.07
C GLU A 137 -22.19 3.78 -1.67
N ASN A 138 -21.14 4.58 -1.82
CA ASN A 138 -21.20 5.95 -2.35
C ASN A 138 -20.91 6.05 -3.85
N ALA A 139 -20.82 4.92 -4.57
CA ALA A 139 -20.45 4.90 -5.98
C ALA A 139 -21.38 5.77 -6.86
N ALA A 140 -22.68 5.81 -6.56
CA ALA A 140 -23.64 6.64 -7.30
C ALA A 140 -23.39 8.14 -7.10
N GLU A 141 -23.13 8.59 -5.86
CA GLU A 141 -22.79 9.98 -5.54
C GLU A 141 -21.51 10.41 -6.26
N LEU A 142 -20.51 9.51 -6.29
CA LEU A 142 -19.20 9.73 -6.90
C LEU A 142 -19.19 9.50 -8.43
N ASN A 143 -20.34 9.16 -9.04
CA ASN A 143 -20.46 8.82 -10.47
C ASN A 143 -19.51 7.70 -10.90
N ILE A 144 -19.35 6.67 -10.04
CA ILE A 144 -18.49 5.48 -10.25
C ILE A 144 -19.35 4.32 -10.78
N ASP A 145 -18.85 3.62 -11.80
CA ASP A 145 -19.38 2.32 -12.20
C ASP A 145 -19.00 1.25 -11.15
N LYS A 146 -19.99 0.74 -10.43
CA LYS A 146 -19.79 -0.27 -9.36
C LYS A 146 -19.05 -1.53 -9.82
N ASN A 147 -19.09 -1.85 -11.11
CA ASN A 147 -18.42 -3.02 -11.67
C ASN A 147 -16.94 -2.75 -11.99
N LYS A 148 -16.46 -1.53 -11.76
CA LYS A 148 -15.09 -1.08 -12.06
C LYS A 148 -14.38 -0.54 -10.83
N ILE A 149 -14.67 -1.10 -9.66
CA ILE A 149 -13.99 -0.73 -8.42
C ILE A 149 -12.87 -1.74 -8.15
N GLY A 150 -11.66 -1.23 -7.93
CA GLY A 150 -10.50 -2.01 -7.55
C GLY A 150 -9.82 -1.46 -6.29
N VAL A 151 -8.88 -2.23 -5.79
CA VAL A 151 -8.04 -1.87 -4.65
C VAL A 151 -6.57 -1.91 -5.03
N GLY A 152 -5.74 -1.16 -4.36
CA GLY A 152 -4.30 -1.25 -4.55
C GLY A 152 -3.52 -0.46 -3.52
N GLY A 153 -2.21 -0.59 -3.61
CA GLY A 153 -1.28 0.11 -2.74
C GLY A 153 0.15 -0.35 -2.96
N ASP A 154 1.07 0.31 -2.31
CA ASP A 154 2.50 0.03 -2.38
C ASP A 154 3.01 -0.62 -1.09
N SER A 155 3.95 -1.56 -1.18
CA SER A 155 4.63 -2.15 -0.01
C SER A 155 3.63 -2.73 1.01
N ALA A 156 3.58 -2.21 2.24
CA ALA A 156 2.57 -2.54 3.25
C ALA A 156 1.14 -2.25 2.78
N GLY A 157 0.93 -1.21 1.97
CA GLY A 157 -0.37 -0.93 1.33
C GLY A 157 -0.73 -1.97 0.28
N GLY A 158 0.26 -2.50 -0.44
CA GLY A 158 0.11 -3.66 -1.33
C GLY A 158 -0.28 -4.92 -0.57
N ASN A 159 0.29 -5.14 0.63
CA ASN A 159 -0.14 -6.20 1.55
C ASN A 159 -1.61 -6.04 1.94
N LEU A 160 -2.01 -4.84 2.41
CA LEU A 160 -3.40 -4.56 2.78
C LEU A 160 -4.35 -4.82 1.60
N ALA A 161 -3.97 -4.38 0.39
CA ALA A 161 -4.78 -4.61 -0.82
C ALA A 161 -4.92 -6.10 -1.15
N ALA A 162 -3.87 -6.89 -1.03
CA ALA A 162 -3.91 -8.34 -1.23
C ALA A 162 -4.80 -9.04 -0.18
N GLY A 163 -4.63 -8.70 1.11
CA GLY A 163 -5.47 -9.22 2.19
C GLY A 163 -6.94 -8.85 2.03
N ILE A 164 -7.23 -7.61 1.60
CA ILE A 164 -8.59 -7.14 1.32
C ILE A 164 -9.18 -7.85 0.10
N SER A 165 -8.39 -8.14 -0.93
CA SER A 165 -8.85 -8.90 -2.09
C SER A 165 -9.26 -10.33 -1.71
N LEU A 166 -8.51 -10.98 -0.82
CA LEU A 166 -8.88 -12.28 -0.25
C LEU A 166 -10.19 -12.19 0.56
N ARG A 167 -10.31 -11.21 1.44
CA ARG A 167 -11.53 -10.99 2.23
C ARG A 167 -12.73 -10.66 1.37
N ALA A 168 -12.59 -9.81 0.37
CA ALA A 168 -13.65 -9.44 -0.55
C ALA A 168 -14.18 -10.67 -1.32
N ARG A 169 -13.27 -11.55 -1.79
CA ARG A 169 -13.65 -12.84 -2.39
C ARG A 169 -14.47 -13.69 -1.42
N ASP A 170 -13.99 -13.85 -0.19
CA ASP A 170 -14.61 -14.73 0.81
C ASP A 170 -15.97 -14.19 1.26
N GLU A 171 -16.12 -12.87 1.36
CA GLU A 171 -17.37 -12.18 1.67
C GLU A 171 -18.24 -11.89 0.41
N LYS A 172 -17.81 -12.31 -0.79
CA LYS A 172 -18.50 -12.09 -2.07
C LYS A 172 -18.73 -10.62 -2.42
N VAL A 173 -17.82 -9.77 -2.00
CA VAL A 173 -17.77 -8.36 -2.41
C VAL A 173 -17.03 -8.27 -3.75
N PRO A 174 -17.67 -7.78 -4.82
CA PRO A 174 -17.04 -7.78 -6.14
C PRO A 174 -15.89 -6.77 -6.21
N LEU A 175 -14.75 -7.22 -6.73
CA LEU A 175 -13.64 -6.37 -7.13
C LEU A 175 -13.33 -6.57 -8.61
N ALA A 176 -13.04 -5.47 -9.31
CA ALA A 176 -12.72 -5.52 -10.74
C ALA A 176 -11.22 -5.81 -10.98
N TYR A 177 -10.35 -5.33 -10.10
CA TYR A 177 -8.89 -5.48 -10.21
C TYR A 177 -8.18 -5.22 -8.87
N GLN A 178 -6.92 -5.63 -8.81
CA GLN A 178 -6.00 -5.27 -7.74
C GLN A 178 -4.66 -4.78 -8.32
N LEU A 179 -4.11 -3.69 -7.76
CA LEU A 179 -2.79 -3.16 -8.11
C LEU A 179 -1.87 -3.28 -6.88
N LEU A 180 -0.94 -4.23 -6.93
CA LEU A 180 -0.06 -4.56 -5.81
C LEU A 180 1.36 -4.13 -6.14
N ILE A 181 1.75 -2.93 -5.74
CA ILE A 181 3.05 -2.34 -6.07
C ILE A 181 4.08 -2.85 -5.05
N TYR A 182 5.05 -3.65 -5.50
CA TYR A 182 6.06 -4.33 -4.66
C TYR A 182 5.51 -4.77 -3.29
N PRO A 183 4.45 -5.63 -3.23
CA PRO A 183 3.71 -5.90 -2.01
C PRO A 183 4.51 -6.76 -1.04
N ALA A 184 4.35 -6.53 0.27
CA ALA A 184 4.85 -7.42 1.32
C ALA A 184 3.82 -8.53 1.58
N THR A 185 3.95 -9.70 0.97
CA THR A 185 2.92 -10.76 1.05
C THR A 185 3.31 -11.96 1.90
N LYS A 186 4.59 -12.06 2.30
CA LYS A 186 5.17 -13.25 2.89
C LYS A 186 5.99 -12.95 4.16
N LEU A 187 5.99 -13.87 5.11
CA LEU A 187 6.83 -13.85 6.32
C LEU A 187 8.05 -14.78 6.17
N ASP A 188 8.72 -14.68 5.04
CA ASP A 188 9.94 -15.44 4.77
C ASP A 188 11.06 -14.47 4.38
N PHE A 189 11.96 -14.25 5.29
CA PHE A 189 13.05 -13.29 5.13
C PHE A 189 14.34 -13.91 4.56
N ASP A 190 14.29 -15.16 4.13
CA ASP A 190 15.43 -15.92 3.60
C ASP A 190 15.27 -16.23 2.10
N THR A 191 14.37 -15.55 1.39
CA THR A 191 14.26 -15.61 -0.07
C THR A 191 15.49 -14.98 -0.72
N ASP A 192 15.75 -15.31 -1.99
CA ASP A 192 16.90 -14.76 -2.73
C ASP A 192 16.92 -13.24 -2.73
N SER A 193 15.76 -12.58 -2.88
CA SER A 193 15.68 -11.12 -2.85
C SER A 193 16.02 -10.55 -1.47
N TYR A 194 15.57 -11.17 -0.39
CA TYR A 194 15.90 -10.74 0.97
C TYR A 194 17.38 -10.93 1.31
N LEU A 195 18.02 -11.96 0.79
CA LEU A 195 19.45 -12.22 1.02
C LEU A 195 20.35 -11.36 0.14
N ASN A 196 20.02 -11.24 -1.16
CA ASN A 196 20.85 -10.52 -2.12
C ASN A 196 20.71 -8.99 -2.01
N ASN A 197 19.55 -8.48 -1.59
CA ASN A 197 19.27 -7.06 -1.43
C ASN A 197 19.15 -6.63 0.04
N ALA A 198 19.72 -7.41 0.96
CA ALA A 198 19.55 -7.22 2.41
C ALA A 198 19.86 -5.81 2.90
N ASP A 199 20.78 -5.11 2.22
CA ASP A 199 21.26 -3.77 2.56
C ASP A 199 21.70 -3.02 1.29
N GLY A 200 21.73 -1.69 1.34
CA GLY A 200 22.25 -0.84 0.27
C GLY A 200 21.24 -0.35 -0.77
N TYR A 201 19.99 -0.82 -0.73
CA TYR A 201 18.96 -0.50 -1.73
C TYR A 201 17.70 0.16 -1.11
N GLY A 202 17.88 0.96 -0.06
CA GLY A 202 16.82 1.65 0.65
C GLY A 202 16.20 0.76 1.74
N LEU A 203 15.16 0.00 1.40
CA LEU A 203 14.53 -0.91 2.35
C LEU A 203 15.44 -2.08 2.71
N ARG A 204 15.72 -2.26 4.01
CA ARG A 204 16.61 -3.30 4.52
C ARG A 204 15.84 -4.51 5.05
N ARG A 205 16.46 -5.69 4.96
CA ARG A 205 15.91 -6.94 5.52
C ARG A 205 15.55 -6.79 7.01
N LYS A 206 16.45 -6.23 7.83
CA LYS A 206 16.20 -6.02 9.26
C LYS A 206 15.04 -5.04 9.52
N GLY A 207 14.90 -4.03 8.69
CA GLY A 207 13.77 -3.09 8.74
C GLY A 207 12.44 -3.79 8.47
N MET A 208 12.38 -4.67 7.45
CA MET A 208 11.16 -5.44 7.19
C MET A 208 10.79 -6.40 8.32
N MET A 209 11.77 -7.07 8.92
CA MET A 209 11.53 -7.91 10.10
C MET A 209 10.92 -7.10 11.24
N TRP A 210 11.46 -5.89 11.48
CA TRP A 210 10.93 -4.97 12.48
C TRP A 210 9.50 -4.53 12.16
N PHE A 211 9.20 -4.14 10.92
CA PHE A 211 7.86 -3.72 10.50
C PHE A 211 6.81 -4.82 10.74
N TRP A 212 7.10 -6.05 10.37
CA TRP A 212 6.22 -7.18 10.62
C TRP A 212 5.97 -7.43 12.11
N ASP A 213 6.98 -7.27 12.97
CA ASP A 213 6.82 -7.39 14.42
C ASP A 213 5.96 -6.25 15.01
N GLN A 214 5.99 -5.05 14.40
CA GLN A 214 5.08 -3.98 14.79
C GLN A 214 3.63 -4.29 14.36
N TYR A 215 3.43 -4.88 13.19
CA TYR A 215 2.10 -5.10 12.60
C TYR A 215 1.35 -6.29 13.19
N LEU A 216 2.03 -7.41 13.45
CA LEU A 216 1.40 -8.67 13.83
C LEU A 216 1.52 -8.98 15.33
N ASN A 217 0.50 -9.64 15.88
CA ASN A 217 0.64 -10.45 17.08
C ASN A 217 1.06 -11.88 16.70
N ALA A 218 1.51 -12.67 17.69
CA ALA A 218 1.99 -14.02 17.44
C ALA A 218 0.96 -14.94 16.75
N GLY A 219 -0.32 -14.75 17.05
CA GLY A 219 -1.43 -15.53 16.48
C GLY A 219 -1.77 -15.18 15.03
N ASP A 220 -1.33 -14.02 14.54
CA ASP A 220 -1.75 -13.49 13.24
C ASP A 220 -0.90 -13.99 12.07
N LYS A 221 0.27 -14.56 12.36
CA LYS A 221 1.28 -14.96 11.35
C LYS A 221 0.82 -15.98 10.31
N LYS A 222 -0.32 -16.65 10.56
CA LYS A 222 -0.94 -17.60 9.62
C LYS A 222 -2.30 -17.13 9.09
N ASN A 223 -2.70 -15.89 9.42
CA ASN A 223 -3.94 -15.34 8.92
C ASN A 223 -3.75 -14.83 7.48
N PRO A 224 -4.49 -15.34 6.49
CA PRO A 224 -4.31 -14.97 5.10
C PRO A 224 -4.64 -13.50 4.80
N TYR A 225 -5.43 -12.84 5.62
CA TYR A 225 -5.70 -11.41 5.46
C TYR A 225 -4.55 -10.54 5.96
N ALA A 226 -3.71 -11.08 6.87
CA ALA A 226 -2.51 -10.41 7.35
C ALA A 226 -1.27 -10.77 6.53
N VAL A 227 -1.13 -12.06 6.19
CA VAL A 227 -0.01 -12.63 5.42
C VAL A 227 -0.59 -13.36 4.20
N PRO A 228 -0.86 -12.64 3.10
CA PRO A 228 -1.60 -13.16 1.95
C PRO A 228 -1.05 -14.46 1.34
N ASP A 229 0.26 -14.68 1.41
CA ASP A 229 0.90 -15.90 0.91
C ASP A 229 0.53 -17.17 1.72
N THR A 230 -0.09 -17.02 2.88
CA THR A 230 -0.61 -18.15 3.68
C THR A 230 -2.01 -18.60 3.26
N ALA A 231 -2.67 -17.90 2.33
CA ALA A 231 -3.95 -18.32 1.79
C ALA A 231 -3.83 -19.71 1.14
N PRO A 232 -4.82 -20.58 1.28
CA PRO A 232 -4.77 -21.93 0.68
C PRO A 232 -4.74 -21.90 -0.85
N ASP A 233 -5.40 -20.94 -1.46
CA ASP A 233 -5.36 -20.66 -2.90
C ASP A 233 -5.78 -19.21 -3.21
N HIS A 234 -5.51 -18.78 -4.44
CA HIS A 234 -5.91 -17.46 -4.96
C HIS A 234 -7.04 -17.53 -6.02
N LYS A 235 -7.73 -18.66 -6.12
CA LYS A 235 -8.83 -18.83 -7.08
C LYS A 235 -9.94 -17.84 -6.80
N GLY A 236 -10.46 -17.26 -7.88
CA GLY A 236 -11.58 -16.32 -7.81
C GLY A 236 -11.20 -14.91 -7.32
N LEU A 237 -9.93 -14.61 -7.09
CA LEU A 237 -9.48 -13.26 -6.88
C LEU A 237 -9.64 -12.41 -8.15
N ALA A 238 -9.81 -11.11 -7.97
CA ALA A 238 -9.77 -10.15 -9.07
C ALA A 238 -8.40 -10.19 -9.78
N PRO A 239 -8.35 -9.92 -11.09
CA PRO A 239 -7.09 -9.80 -11.83
C PRO A 239 -6.12 -8.86 -11.13
N ALA A 240 -4.83 -9.24 -11.09
CA ALA A 240 -3.78 -8.47 -10.42
C ALA A 240 -2.75 -7.91 -11.40
N ILE A 241 -2.29 -6.68 -11.14
CA ILE A 241 -1.06 -6.12 -11.69
C ILE A 241 -0.09 -6.00 -10.53
N ILE A 242 1.09 -6.63 -10.65
CA ILE A 242 2.08 -6.72 -9.57
C ILE A 242 3.43 -6.27 -10.07
N PRO A 243 3.70 -4.94 -10.11
CA PRO A 243 5.04 -4.45 -10.42
C PRO A 243 5.98 -4.73 -9.25
N THR A 244 7.18 -5.24 -9.57
CA THR A 244 8.27 -5.50 -8.63
C THR A 244 9.53 -4.78 -9.08
N ALA A 245 10.43 -4.46 -8.14
CA ALA A 245 11.72 -3.87 -8.43
C ALA A 245 12.84 -4.92 -8.29
N GLU A 246 13.84 -4.87 -9.18
CA GLU A 246 14.93 -5.86 -9.21
C GLU A 246 15.75 -5.87 -7.90
N TYR A 247 16.03 -4.68 -7.37
CA TYR A 247 16.87 -4.47 -6.18
C TYR A 247 16.04 -4.23 -4.91
N ASP A 248 14.90 -4.92 -4.78
CA ASP A 248 14.03 -4.82 -3.62
C ASP A 248 14.04 -6.14 -2.84
N VAL A 249 14.07 -6.09 -1.53
CA VAL A 249 13.90 -7.26 -0.66
C VAL A 249 12.54 -7.93 -0.89
N LEU A 250 11.50 -7.17 -1.26
CA LEU A 250 10.13 -7.64 -1.50
C LEU A 250 9.91 -8.21 -2.91
N ARG A 251 10.92 -8.22 -3.79
CA ARG A 251 10.77 -8.71 -5.16
C ARG A 251 10.15 -10.10 -5.22
N ASP A 252 10.68 -11.03 -4.44
CA ASP A 252 10.26 -12.44 -4.47
C ASP A 252 8.91 -12.66 -3.80
N ASP A 253 8.47 -11.76 -2.90
CA ASP A 253 7.11 -11.73 -2.35
C ASP A 253 6.08 -11.53 -3.48
N GLY A 254 6.28 -10.49 -4.30
CA GLY A 254 5.39 -10.19 -5.43
C GLY A 254 5.39 -11.30 -6.49
N ILE A 255 6.56 -11.88 -6.80
CA ILE A 255 6.69 -13.00 -7.75
C ILE A 255 5.97 -14.25 -7.21
N SER A 256 6.16 -14.58 -5.93
CA SER A 256 5.50 -15.72 -5.27
C SER A 256 3.98 -15.56 -5.30
N TYR A 257 3.47 -14.39 -4.95
CA TYR A 257 2.03 -14.12 -4.96
C TYR A 257 1.43 -14.22 -6.38
N ALA A 258 2.13 -13.71 -7.39
CA ALA A 258 1.69 -13.77 -8.79
C ALA A 258 1.63 -15.21 -9.35
N ALA A 259 2.44 -16.11 -8.83
CA ALA A 259 2.52 -17.52 -9.28
C ALA A 259 1.38 -18.42 -8.74
N ARG A 260 0.55 -17.92 -7.83
CA ARG A 260 -0.54 -18.65 -7.15
C ARG A 260 -1.89 -18.37 -7.75
#